data_55fcb6887f4127d0287795d84ba2eb68
#
_entry.id   55fcb6887f4127d0287795d84ba2eb68
#
_cell.length_a   1.000
_cell.length_b   1.000
_cell.length_c   1.000
_cell.angle_alpha   90.00
_cell.angle_beta   90.00
_cell.angle_gamma   90.00
#
_symmetry.space_group_name_H-M   'P 1'
#
loop_
_entity.id
_entity.type
_entity.pdbx_description
1 polymer ?
#
loop_
_entity_poly.entity_id
_entity_poly.type
_entity_poly.pdbx_seq_one_letter_code
_entity_poly.pdbx_strand_id
1 'polypeptide(L)'
;MSLSRPLTRAWCQAALPATRRNASTQASKKNGPLSGITVVSLEQAIAAPFCTRQLADLGARVIKVERPVVGDFARNYDTRVNGLASHFVWTNRSKESLALDVKKPRDHKVLMRLLEKADVLVQNLAPGASTRLGLSHEDLKAANPSLIVCNISGYGPDGPYRDKKAYDLLIQSEAGMLSVTGTGKEPAKVGISIADISAGCYAYSNILAALIQRDKDPKKLGCNIDISMLESMVEWMGFPMYYTFENAPGPTPAGASHAAIYPYGPFEASDGAVMLGIQNEREWANFCDKVLQKSDLATDARFVNNSLRSQNRDELKAIICDVFSTLPSEQVIARLDEASIANASVNDMQGVWKHPQLQARGRWTEIQTPKGTVPALYPPGMTHDAVGGFSARMDAVPDVGEHNAAILAELGMDETK
;
A
#
# COMPACT_ATOMS: atom_id res chain seq x y z
N MET A 1 50.24 -11.85 -3.77
CA MET A 1 49.65 -11.67 -5.12
C MET A 1 48.66 -12.78 -5.36
N SER A 2 47.39 -12.53 -5.16
CA SER A 2 46.29 -13.45 -5.48
C SER A 2 45.15 -12.61 -6.04
N LEU A 3 44.89 -12.77 -7.33
CA LEU A 3 43.88 -12.08 -8.10
C LEU A 3 42.53 -12.78 -7.88
N SER A 4 41.59 -12.09 -7.23
CA SER A 4 40.20 -12.52 -7.14
C SER A 4 39.44 -12.15 -8.42
N ARG A 5 38.92 -13.16 -9.11
CA ARG A 5 38.01 -13.04 -10.27
C ARG A 5 36.60 -12.69 -9.78
N PRO A 6 35.85 -11.82 -10.50
CA PRO A 6 34.46 -11.60 -10.20
C PRO A 6 33.59 -12.76 -10.73
N LEU A 7 32.70 -13.26 -9.87
CA LEU A 7 31.67 -14.24 -10.24
C LEU A 7 30.54 -13.54 -11.00
N THR A 8 30.51 -13.77 -12.31
CA THR A 8 29.36 -13.48 -13.16
C THR A 8 28.21 -14.45 -12.83
N ARG A 9 27.14 -13.95 -12.24
CA ARG A 9 25.89 -14.70 -12.03
C ARG A 9 25.17 -14.89 -13.38
N ALA A 10 25.19 -16.10 -13.89
CA ALA A 10 24.37 -16.54 -15.00
C ALA A 10 22.92 -16.75 -14.48
N TRP A 11 21.99 -16.00 -15.02
CA TRP A 11 20.54 -16.25 -14.86
C TRP A 11 20.17 -17.42 -15.76
N CYS A 12 19.69 -18.53 -15.19
CA CYS A 12 19.07 -19.58 -15.96
C CYS A 12 17.78 -19.06 -16.59
N GLN A 13 17.84 -18.70 -17.86
CA GLN A 13 16.68 -18.49 -18.72
C GLN A 13 16.12 -19.86 -19.11
N ALA A 14 14.97 -20.24 -18.53
CA ALA A 14 14.12 -21.26 -19.12
C ALA A 14 13.40 -20.59 -20.31
N ALA A 15 13.83 -20.90 -21.52
CA ALA A 15 13.24 -20.41 -22.76
C ALA A 15 11.87 -21.05 -22.98
N LEU A 16 10.83 -20.24 -22.91
CA LEU A 16 9.51 -20.57 -23.47
C LEU A 16 9.53 -20.31 -24.99
N PRO A 17 8.86 -21.13 -25.81
CA PRO A 17 8.91 -20.99 -27.26
C PRO A 17 8.21 -19.71 -27.71
N ALA A 18 8.92 -18.89 -28.49
CA ALA A 18 8.44 -17.67 -29.10
C ALA A 18 7.44 -17.99 -30.22
N THR A 19 6.16 -17.88 -29.92
CA THR A 19 5.15 -17.68 -30.97
C THR A 19 5.06 -16.20 -31.30
N ARG A 20 5.65 -15.80 -32.43
CA ARG A 20 5.43 -14.49 -33.04
C ARG A 20 3.94 -14.35 -33.38
N ARG A 21 3.19 -13.63 -32.57
CA ARG A 21 1.92 -13.02 -33.00
C ARG A 21 2.22 -11.56 -33.31
N ASN A 22 1.98 -11.20 -34.59
CA ASN A 22 1.93 -9.81 -35.01
C ASN A 22 0.91 -9.07 -34.15
N ALA A 23 1.39 -8.21 -33.26
CA ALA A 23 0.53 -7.29 -32.51
C ALA A 23 0.09 -6.19 -33.47
N SER A 24 -1.11 -6.34 -34.02
CA SER A 24 -1.84 -5.18 -34.52
C SER A 24 -2.16 -4.28 -33.32
N THR A 25 -1.68 -3.04 -33.37
CA THR A 25 -1.97 -1.98 -32.42
C THR A 25 -3.43 -1.56 -32.50
N GLN A 26 -4.31 -2.36 -31.94
CA GLN A 26 -5.58 -1.91 -31.40
C GLN A 26 -5.50 -2.16 -29.90
N ALA A 27 -5.18 -1.10 -29.15
CA ALA A 27 -5.38 -1.08 -27.71
C ALA A 27 -6.87 -1.36 -27.47
N SER A 28 -7.20 -2.60 -27.11
CA SER A 28 -8.51 -2.92 -26.60
C SER A 28 -8.68 -2.05 -25.35
N LYS A 29 -9.61 -1.07 -25.41
CA LYS A 29 -10.06 -0.35 -24.23
C LYS A 29 -10.57 -1.40 -23.25
N LYS A 30 -9.74 -1.83 -22.30
CA LYS A 30 -10.17 -2.68 -21.19
C LYS A 30 -11.11 -1.81 -20.35
N ASN A 31 -12.41 -2.01 -20.53
CA ASN A 31 -13.44 -1.26 -19.81
C ASN A 31 -13.44 -1.72 -18.35
N GLY A 32 -12.73 -1.00 -17.48
CA GLY A 32 -12.81 -1.17 -16.02
C GLY A 32 -14.08 -0.49 -15.48
N PRO A 33 -14.42 -0.75 -14.20
CA PRO A 33 -15.61 -0.16 -13.54
C PRO A 33 -15.63 1.37 -13.56
N LEU A 34 -14.48 2.01 -13.62
CA LEU A 34 -14.32 3.47 -13.66
C LEU A 34 -14.00 3.99 -15.08
N SER A 35 -14.27 3.18 -16.13
CA SER A 35 -14.09 3.64 -17.50
C SER A 35 -15.01 4.84 -17.79
N GLY A 36 -14.43 5.90 -18.32
CA GLY A 36 -15.14 7.17 -18.57
C GLY A 36 -15.00 8.19 -17.42
N ILE A 37 -14.50 7.79 -16.26
CA ILE A 37 -14.21 8.72 -15.16
C ILE A 37 -12.85 9.35 -15.39
N THR A 38 -12.77 10.69 -15.28
CA THR A 38 -11.54 11.48 -15.37
C THR A 38 -11.19 12.06 -14.01
N VAL A 39 -9.99 11.72 -13.53
CA VAL A 39 -9.41 12.20 -12.28
C VAL A 39 -8.26 13.15 -12.61
N VAL A 40 -8.31 14.37 -12.11
CA VAL A 40 -7.19 15.30 -12.13
C VAL A 40 -6.56 15.31 -10.74
N SER A 41 -5.23 15.18 -10.65
CA SER A 41 -4.56 15.13 -9.36
C SER A 41 -3.38 16.08 -9.25
N LEU A 42 -3.35 16.86 -8.15
CA LEU A 42 -2.19 17.65 -7.71
C LEU A 42 -1.59 16.92 -6.50
N GLU A 43 -0.81 15.91 -6.77
CA GLU A 43 -0.39 14.92 -5.79
C GLU A 43 1.12 14.80 -5.65
N GLN A 44 1.57 14.43 -4.46
CA GLN A 44 2.98 14.23 -4.13
C GLN A 44 3.15 13.01 -3.24
N ALA A 45 4.31 12.40 -3.28
CA ALA A 45 4.76 11.29 -2.43
C ALA A 45 3.91 10.02 -2.57
N ILE A 46 3.14 9.67 -1.52
CA ILE A 46 2.51 8.35 -1.40
C ILE A 46 0.99 8.43 -1.24
N ALA A 47 0.46 9.17 -0.28
CA ALA A 47 -0.96 9.13 0.10
C ALA A 47 -1.92 9.32 -1.10
N ALA A 48 -1.86 10.47 -1.74
CA ALA A 48 -2.69 10.78 -2.89
C ALA A 48 -2.30 9.94 -4.13
N PRO A 49 -0.99 9.76 -4.48
CA PRO A 49 -0.59 8.87 -5.57
C PRO A 49 -1.06 7.42 -5.40
N PHE A 50 -1.09 6.90 -4.17
CA PHE A 50 -1.61 5.54 -3.89
C PHE A 50 -3.12 5.45 -4.13
N CYS A 51 -3.88 6.47 -3.72
CA CYS A 51 -5.32 6.58 -4.01
C CYS A 51 -5.58 6.58 -5.52
N THR A 52 -4.96 7.51 -6.26
CA THR A 52 -5.23 7.73 -7.67
C THR A 52 -4.74 6.60 -8.56
N ARG A 53 -3.65 5.89 -8.15
CA ARG A 53 -3.24 4.66 -8.81
C ARG A 53 -4.32 3.57 -8.71
N GLN A 54 -4.98 3.42 -7.55
CA GLN A 54 -6.06 2.44 -7.39
C GLN A 54 -7.27 2.79 -8.29
N LEU A 55 -7.59 4.08 -8.43
CA LEU A 55 -8.61 4.53 -9.38
C LEU A 55 -8.20 4.22 -10.84
N ALA A 56 -6.93 4.43 -11.19
CA ALA A 56 -6.39 4.08 -12.50
C ALA A 56 -6.42 2.57 -12.76
N ASP A 57 -6.08 1.73 -11.77
CA ASP A 57 -6.16 0.27 -11.86
C ASP A 57 -7.60 -0.20 -12.22
N LEU A 58 -8.63 0.53 -11.77
CA LEU A 58 -10.05 0.28 -12.10
C LEU A 58 -10.50 0.91 -13.43
N GLY A 59 -9.62 1.54 -14.19
CA GLY A 59 -9.90 2.06 -15.51
C GLY A 59 -10.17 3.57 -15.59
N ALA A 60 -10.12 4.32 -14.48
CA ALA A 60 -10.21 5.78 -14.52
C ALA A 60 -9.02 6.38 -15.28
N ARG A 61 -9.27 7.43 -16.08
CA ARG A 61 -8.22 8.27 -16.64
C ARG A 61 -7.67 9.18 -15.55
N VAL A 62 -6.42 9.00 -15.14
CA VAL A 62 -5.79 9.83 -14.11
C VAL A 62 -4.76 10.74 -14.75
N ILE A 63 -4.98 12.06 -14.69
CA ILE A 63 -4.06 13.10 -15.14
C ILE A 63 -3.37 13.67 -13.91
N LYS A 64 -2.10 13.29 -13.73
CA LYS A 64 -1.23 13.79 -12.67
C LYS A 64 -0.58 15.10 -13.09
N VAL A 65 -0.96 16.18 -12.44
CA VAL A 65 -0.35 17.49 -12.64
C VAL A 65 0.92 17.59 -11.80
N GLU A 66 2.06 17.77 -12.46
CA GLU A 66 3.38 17.80 -11.84
C GLU A 66 4.10 19.13 -12.14
N ARG A 67 5.08 19.49 -11.31
CA ARG A 67 5.94 20.64 -11.59
C ARG A 67 6.82 20.36 -12.81
N PRO A 68 7.00 21.33 -13.73
CA PRO A 68 7.90 21.16 -14.85
C PRO A 68 9.31 20.76 -14.39
N VAL A 69 9.98 19.94 -15.18
CA VAL A 69 11.35 19.43 -15.01
C VAL A 69 11.54 18.50 -13.82
N VAL A 70 11.11 18.91 -12.63
CA VAL A 70 11.39 18.16 -11.38
C VAL A 70 10.30 17.14 -11.01
N GLY A 71 9.07 17.35 -11.46
CA GLY A 71 7.93 16.50 -11.18
C GLY A 71 7.57 16.41 -9.69
N ASP A 72 7.01 15.25 -9.33
CA ASP A 72 6.79 14.81 -7.96
C ASP A 72 8.14 14.56 -7.26
N PHE A 73 8.30 15.03 -6.02
CA PHE A 73 9.56 14.83 -5.30
C PHE A 73 9.84 13.34 -5.00
N ALA A 74 8.82 12.47 -5.01
CA ALA A 74 9.02 11.02 -4.91
C ALA A 74 9.83 10.42 -6.06
N ARG A 75 9.95 11.10 -7.21
CA ARG A 75 10.82 10.68 -8.32
C ARG A 75 12.31 10.62 -7.92
N ASN A 76 12.68 11.34 -6.84
CA ASN A 76 14.06 11.45 -6.36
C ASN A 76 14.31 10.76 -5.00
N TYR A 77 13.39 9.90 -4.51
CA TYR A 77 13.59 9.22 -3.22
C TYR A 77 14.69 8.16 -3.25
N ASP A 78 14.85 7.49 -4.38
CA ASP A 78 15.91 6.51 -4.64
C ASP A 78 16.08 6.29 -6.15
N THR A 79 16.96 5.34 -6.52
CA THR A 79 17.25 4.99 -7.92
C THR A 79 17.21 3.48 -8.16
N ARG A 80 16.45 2.74 -7.36
CA ARG A 80 16.50 1.27 -7.28
C ARG A 80 15.89 0.55 -8.46
N VAL A 81 14.96 1.16 -9.19
CA VAL A 81 14.22 0.53 -10.29
C VAL A 81 14.75 1.07 -11.62
N ASN A 82 15.84 0.48 -12.12
CA ASN A 82 16.52 0.91 -13.36
C ASN A 82 16.87 2.41 -13.38
N GLY A 83 17.23 2.99 -12.21
CA GLY A 83 17.50 4.42 -12.08
C GLY A 83 16.27 5.26 -11.76
N LEU A 84 15.09 4.67 -11.63
CA LEU A 84 13.87 5.31 -11.15
C LEU A 84 13.65 5.04 -9.66
N ALA A 85 12.91 5.93 -9.01
CA ALA A 85 12.55 5.76 -7.60
C ALA A 85 11.46 4.68 -7.43
N SER A 86 11.70 3.76 -6.50
CA SER A 86 10.80 2.63 -6.20
C SER A 86 9.41 3.10 -5.78
N HIS A 87 9.31 4.15 -4.97
CA HIS A 87 8.05 4.75 -4.54
C HIS A 87 7.24 5.31 -5.70
N PHE A 88 7.91 5.99 -6.64
CA PHE A 88 7.25 6.57 -7.81
C PHE A 88 6.73 5.48 -8.75
N VAL A 89 7.53 4.48 -9.06
CA VAL A 89 7.13 3.34 -9.92
C VAL A 89 5.93 2.61 -9.31
N TRP A 90 5.95 2.37 -8.01
CA TRP A 90 4.87 1.69 -7.30
C TRP A 90 3.53 2.41 -7.37
N THR A 91 3.52 3.74 -7.25
CA THR A 91 2.28 4.52 -7.06
C THR A 91 1.80 5.25 -8.31
N ASN A 92 2.48 5.14 -9.47
CA ASN A 92 2.15 6.00 -10.62
C ASN A 92 1.96 5.28 -11.97
N ARG A 93 1.83 3.93 -11.98
CA ARG A 93 1.45 3.24 -13.23
C ARG A 93 0.06 3.67 -13.70
N SER A 94 -0.17 3.57 -15.00
CA SER A 94 -1.46 3.86 -15.65
C SER A 94 -1.95 5.30 -15.51
N LYS A 95 -1.06 6.25 -15.20
CA LYS A 95 -1.36 7.69 -15.14
C LYS A 95 -0.80 8.42 -16.36
N GLU A 96 -1.40 9.55 -16.67
CA GLU A 96 -0.88 10.54 -17.60
C GLU A 96 -0.16 11.64 -16.81
N SER A 97 1.05 12.05 -17.20
CA SER A 97 1.77 13.17 -16.60
C SER A 97 1.59 14.42 -17.41
N LEU A 98 1.13 15.48 -16.74
CA LEU A 98 1.01 16.84 -17.28
C LEU A 98 1.86 17.80 -16.47
N ALA A 99 2.90 18.35 -17.06
CA ALA A 99 3.82 19.26 -16.40
C ALA A 99 3.32 20.71 -16.51
N LEU A 100 2.85 21.28 -15.39
CA LEU A 100 2.36 22.65 -15.27
C LEU A 100 2.99 23.38 -14.08
N ASP A 101 3.40 24.62 -14.30
CA ASP A 101 3.64 25.57 -13.21
C ASP A 101 2.32 26.29 -12.87
N VAL A 102 1.51 25.67 -12.03
CA VAL A 102 0.17 26.17 -11.67
C VAL A 102 0.14 27.58 -11.05
N LYS A 103 1.30 28.17 -10.77
CA LYS A 103 1.43 29.57 -10.35
C LYS A 103 1.47 30.55 -11.53
N LYS A 104 1.74 30.06 -12.73
CA LYS A 104 1.70 30.88 -13.94
C LYS A 104 0.28 30.99 -14.48
N PRO A 105 -0.21 32.16 -14.87
CA PRO A 105 -1.59 32.35 -15.32
C PRO A 105 -2.00 31.43 -16.46
N ARG A 106 -1.10 31.17 -17.42
CA ARG A 106 -1.34 30.28 -18.56
C ARG A 106 -1.60 28.84 -18.08
N ASP A 107 -0.69 28.32 -17.28
CA ASP A 107 -0.74 26.93 -16.81
C ASP A 107 -1.92 26.73 -15.84
N HIS A 108 -2.22 27.73 -15.03
CA HIS A 108 -3.41 27.74 -14.19
C HIS A 108 -4.69 27.67 -15.04
N LYS A 109 -4.76 28.40 -16.14
CA LYS A 109 -5.89 28.33 -17.08
C LYS A 109 -6.05 26.95 -17.70
N VAL A 110 -4.94 26.24 -17.99
CA VAL A 110 -4.98 24.84 -18.45
C VAL A 110 -5.61 23.94 -17.39
N LEU A 111 -5.14 24.08 -16.13
CA LEU A 111 -5.69 23.32 -15.01
C LEU A 111 -7.20 23.57 -14.84
N MET A 112 -7.63 24.82 -14.86
CA MET A 112 -9.06 25.15 -14.72
C MET A 112 -9.91 24.54 -15.82
N ARG A 113 -9.44 24.55 -17.08
CA ARG A 113 -10.14 23.90 -18.19
C ARG A 113 -10.22 22.37 -18.07
N LEU A 114 -9.21 21.74 -17.48
CA LEU A 114 -9.28 20.33 -17.15
C LEU A 114 -10.36 20.04 -16.10
N LEU A 115 -10.40 20.86 -15.04
CA LEU A 115 -11.33 20.72 -13.93
C LEU A 115 -12.80 20.96 -14.33
N GLU A 116 -13.05 21.79 -15.36
CA GLU A 116 -14.40 21.96 -15.94
C GLU A 116 -15.00 20.65 -16.46
N LYS A 117 -14.15 19.66 -16.84
CA LYS A 117 -14.57 18.39 -17.44
C LYS A 117 -14.23 17.17 -16.58
N ALA A 118 -13.53 17.37 -15.48
CA ALA A 118 -13.11 16.29 -14.58
C ALA A 118 -14.28 15.80 -13.72
N ASP A 119 -14.24 14.53 -13.35
CA ASP A 119 -15.16 13.93 -12.38
C ASP A 119 -14.66 14.07 -10.97
N VAL A 120 -13.33 14.01 -10.78
CA VAL A 120 -12.69 14.04 -9.47
C VAL A 120 -11.44 14.90 -9.52
N LEU A 121 -11.26 15.76 -8.53
CA LEU A 121 -9.99 16.40 -8.19
C LEU A 121 -9.45 15.75 -6.91
N VAL A 122 -8.21 15.25 -6.94
CA VAL A 122 -7.49 14.77 -5.75
C VAL A 122 -6.29 15.65 -5.50
N GLN A 123 -6.09 16.08 -4.26
CA GLN A 123 -4.90 16.86 -3.93
C GLN A 123 -4.39 16.56 -2.51
N ASN A 124 -3.07 16.66 -2.32
CA ASN A 124 -2.39 16.65 -1.01
C ASN A 124 -1.31 17.75 -0.92
N LEU A 125 -1.67 18.93 -1.37
CA LEU A 125 -0.82 20.11 -1.29
C LEU A 125 -0.64 20.57 0.17
N ALA A 126 0.38 21.41 0.39
CA ALA A 126 0.61 22.01 1.70
C ALA A 126 -0.63 22.79 2.18
N PRO A 127 -0.90 22.86 3.50
CA PRO A 127 -2.05 23.56 4.04
C PRO A 127 -2.32 24.94 3.43
N GLY A 128 -3.56 25.20 3.05
CA GLY A 128 -4.00 26.44 2.42
C GLY A 128 -3.53 26.67 0.98
N ALA A 129 -2.73 25.77 0.39
CA ALA A 129 -2.24 25.96 -0.98
C ALA A 129 -3.35 25.79 -2.02
N SER A 130 -4.25 24.83 -1.85
CA SER A 130 -5.41 24.62 -2.72
C SER A 130 -6.32 25.86 -2.75
N THR A 131 -6.64 26.43 -1.59
CA THR A 131 -7.46 27.65 -1.49
C THR A 131 -6.79 28.84 -2.19
N ARG A 132 -5.47 29.04 -1.99
CA ARG A 132 -4.73 30.10 -2.69
C ARG A 132 -4.69 29.94 -4.21
N LEU A 133 -4.87 28.74 -4.71
CA LEU A 133 -4.93 28.41 -6.13
C LEU A 133 -6.38 28.41 -6.68
N GLY A 134 -7.40 28.73 -5.86
CA GLY A 134 -8.79 28.68 -6.28
C GLY A 134 -9.28 27.26 -6.57
N LEU A 135 -8.76 26.27 -5.85
CA LEU A 135 -9.06 24.85 -6.04
C LEU A 135 -9.92 24.27 -4.90
N SER A 136 -10.55 25.11 -4.10
CA SER A 136 -11.53 24.63 -3.12
C SER A 136 -12.82 24.16 -3.85
N HIS A 137 -13.57 23.24 -3.22
CA HIS A 137 -14.85 22.82 -3.77
C HIS A 137 -15.78 24.01 -4.02
N GLU A 138 -15.79 25.00 -3.12
CA GLU A 138 -16.61 26.22 -3.24
C GLU A 138 -16.22 27.06 -4.46
N ASP A 139 -14.91 27.18 -4.78
CA ASP A 139 -14.45 27.91 -5.95
C ASP A 139 -14.81 27.19 -7.26
N LEU A 140 -14.77 25.87 -7.26
CA LEU A 140 -14.92 25.04 -8.47
C LEU A 140 -16.38 24.66 -8.80
N LYS A 141 -17.28 24.62 -7.79
CA LYS A 141 -18.66 24.16 -7.97
C LYS A 141 -19.50 25.00 -8.95
N ALA A 142 -19.13 26.27 -9.17
CA ALA A 142 -19.82 27.13 -10.14
C ALA A 142 -19.50 26.74 -11.60
N ALA A 143 -18.25 26.32 -11.85
CA ALA A 143 -17.81 25.88 -13.17
C ALA A 143 -18.13 24.40 -13.44
N ASN A 144 -18.06 23.55 -12.42
CA ASN A 144 -18.36 22.12 -12.49
C ASN A 144 -19.10 21.64 -11.23
N PRO A 145 -20.44 21.73 -11.19
CA PRO A 145 -21.23 21.32 -10.04
C PRO A 145 -21.14 19.84 -9.70
N SER A 146 -20.71 19.01 -10.66
CA SER A 146 -20.59 17.55 -10.49
C SER A 146 -19.21 17.10 -10.01
N LEU A 147 -18.25 18.02 -9.87
CA LEU A 147 -16.89 17.71 -9.45
C LEU A 147 -16.83 17.24 -8.01
N ILE A 148 -16.24 16.08 -7.79
CA ILE A 148 -15.88 15.58 -6.47
C ILE A 148 -14.48 16.10 -6.17
N VAL A 149 -14.31 16.83 -5.06
CA VAL A 149 -13.01 17.33 -4.59
C VAL A 149 -12.58 16.51 -3.38
N CYS A 150 -11.45 15.82 -3.47
CA CYS A 150 -10.85 15.04 -2.39
C CYS A 150 -9.54 15.66 -1.94
N ASN A 151 -9.52 16.15 -0.71
CA ASN A 151 -8.38 16.75 -0.06
C ASN A 151 -7.76 15.76 0.92
N ILE A 152 -6.45 15.51 0.82
CA ILE A 152 -5.72 14.67 1.78
C ILE A 152 -4.73 15.59 2.51
N SER A 153 -4.83 15.61 3.84
CA SER A 153 -4.00 16.45 4.70
C SER A 153 -3.43 15.66 5.88
N GLY A 154 -2.50 16.24 6.63
CA GLY A 154 -1.95 15.60 7.83
C GLY A 154 -2.96 15.50 8.96
N TYR A 155 -3.69 16.61 9.23
CA TYR A 155 -4.49 16.75 10.45
C TYR A 155 -5.94 17.22 10.23
N GLY A 156 -6.37 17.33 8.98
CA GLY A 156 -7.69 17.83 8.63
C GLY A 156 -7.72 19.34 8.28
N PRO A 157 -8.90 19.85 7.84
CA PRO A 157 -9.06 21.22 7.35
C PRO A 157 -9.20 22.25 8.47
N ASP A 158 -9.42 21.83 9.69
CA ASP A 158 -9.67 22.69 10.86
C ASP A 158 -8.90 22.19 12.12
N GLY A 159 -9.25 22.73 13.28
CA GLY A 159 -8.60 22.39 14.55
C GLY A 159 -7.22 23.02 14.74
N PRO A 160 -6.59 22.76 15.91
CA PRO A 160 -5.34 23.41 16.30
C PRO A 160 -4.12 23.02 15.43
N TYR A 161 -4.18 21.89 14.72
CA TYR A 161 -3.08 21.35 13.92
C TYR A 161 -3.28 21.52 12.40
N ARG A 162 -4.34 22.19 11.95
CA ARG A 162 -4.66 22.33 10.51
C ARG A 162 -3.49 22.80 9.63
N ASP A 163 -2.66 23.68 10.17
CA ASP A 163 -1.51 24.27 9.46
C ASP A 163 -0.18 23.56 9.78
N LYS A 164 -0.20 22.50 10.63
CA LYS A 164 0.99 21.73 11.00
C LYS A 164 1.44 20.85 9.84
N LYS A 165 2.75 20.84 9.57
CA LYS A 165 3.36 19.94 8.60
C LYS A 165 3.30 18.51 9.08
N ALA A 166 2.98 17.59 8.18
CA ALA A 166 2.88 16.17 8.43
C ALA A 166 3.73 15.36 7.44
N TYR A 167 4.22 14.24 7.93
CA TYR A 167 4.80 13.14 7.16
C TYR A 167 4.42 11.84 7.85
N ASP A 168 4.48 10.73 7.12
CA ASP A 168 4.07 9.41 7.59
C ASP A 168 4.51 9.08 9.03
N LEU A 169 5.81 9.16 9.30
CA LEU A 169 6.35 8.80 10.62
C LEU A 169 5.88 9.73 11.74
N LEU A 170 5.66 11.01 11.45
CA LEU A 170 5.12 11.97 12.42
C LEU A 170 3.67 11.60 12.77
N ILE A 171 2.90 11.20 11.79
CA ILE A 171 1.52 10.73 12.00
C ILE A 171 1.49 9.39 12.74
N GLN A 172 2.36 8.42 12.41
CA GLN A 172 2.50 7.19 13.20
C GLN A 172 2.73 7.49 14.69
N SER A 173 3.57 8.49 14.97
CA SER A 173 3.86 8.91 16.34
C SER A 173 2.64 9.54 17.03
N GLU A 174 1.98 10.49 16.38
CA GLU A 174 0.80 11.20 16.92
C GLU A 174 -0.43 10.27 17.09
N ALA A 175 -0.58 9.29 16.22
CA ALA A 175 -1.66 8.29 16.28
C ALA A 175 -1.42 7.19 17.32
N GLY A 176 -0.31 7.22 18.06
CA GLY A 176 0.00 6.22 19.08
C GLY A 176 0.56 4.89 18.55
N MET A 177 0.84 4.76 17.24
CA MET A 177 1.37 3.52 16.64
C MET A 177 2.67 3.08 17.32
N LEU A 178 3.55 4.01 17.67
CA LEU A 178 4.83 3.71 18.33
C LEU A 178 4.66 3.15 19.74
N SER A 179 3.50 3.37 20.37
CA SER A 179 3.22 2.84 21.73
C SER A 179 2.90 1.35 21.76
N VAL A 180 2.52 0.79 20.60
CA VAL A 180 2.11 -0.62 20.47
C VAL A 180 3.03 -1.44 19.56
N THR A 181 3.99 -0.77 18.88
CA THR A 181 4.91 -1.40 17.93
C THR A 181 6.35 -1.32 18.45
N GLY A 182 7.10 -2.41 18.31
CA GLY A 182 8.46 -2.55 18.85
C GLY A 182 8.51 -3.53 19.99
N THR A 183 9.43 -3.30 20.92
CA THR A 183 9.59 -4.11 22.13
C THR A 183 9.25 -3.29 23.37
N GLY A 184 9.12 -3.93 24.54
CA GLY A 184 8.94 -3.20 25.79
C GLY A 184 10.11 -2.25 26.16
N LYS A 185 11.23 -2.31 25.45
CA LYS A 185 12.40 -1.46 25.65
C LYS A 185 12.56 -0.38 24.59
N GLU A 186 12.19 -0.67 23.35
CA GLU A 186 12.39 0.20 22.20
C GLU A 186 11.13 0.25 21.34
N PRO A 187 10.53 1.45 21.11
CA PRO A 187 9.47 1.62 20.16
C PRO A 187 9.98 1.42 18.73
N ALA A 188 9.14 0.95 17.84
CA ALA A 188 9.46 0.84 16.43
C ALA A 188 8.34 1.42 15.56
N LYS A 189 8.72 2.00 14.41
CA LYS A 189 7.75 2.36 13.39
C LYS A 189 7.34 1.14 12.58
N VAL A 190 6.18 1.18 11.93
CA VAL A 190 5.87 0.26 10.83
C VAL A 190 6.82 0.52 9.67
N GLY A 191 7.38 -0.53 9.08
CA GLY A 191 8.46 -0.45 8.07
C GLY A 191 8.05 0.15 6.72
N ILE A 192 6.76 0.41 6.50
CA ILE A 192 6.21 1.04 5.30
C ILE A 192 5.54 2.37 5.65
N SER A 193 5.18 3.18 4.66
CA SER A 193 4.46 4.46 4.85
C SER A 193 2.98 4.20 5.17
N ILE A 194 2.72 3.59 6.33
CA ILE A 194 1.39 3.08 6.70
C ILE A 194 0.34 4.18 6.86
N ALA A 195 0.73 5.37 7.34
CA ALA A 195 -0.16 6.52 7.48
C ALA A 195 -0.56 7.09 6.12
N ASP A 196 0.37 7.18 5.17
CA ASP A 196 0.07 7.55 3.79
C ASP A 196 -0.85 6.52 3.12
N ILE A 197 -0.57 5.22 3.31
CA ILE A 197 -1.36 4.13 2.73
C ILE A 197 -2.77 4.15 3.29
N SER A 198 -2.95 4.32 4.60
CA SER A 198 -4.28 4.38 5.23
C SER A 198 -5.11 5.54 4.67
N ALA A 199 -4.53 6.75 4.62
CA ALA A 199 -5.20 7.92 4.03
C ALA A 199 -5.54 7.70 2.54
N GLY A 200 -4.61 7.11 1.77
CA GLY A 200 -4.84 6.75 0.38
C GLY A 200 -5.98 5.74 0.19
N CYS A 201 -6.12 4.75 1.08
CA CYS A 201 -7.23 3.80 1.07
C CYS A 201 -8.57 4.48 1.40
N TYR A 202 -8.61 5.34 2.42
CA TYR A 202 -9.83 6.07 2.76
C TYR A 202 -10.23 7.08 1.68
N ALA A 203 -9.28 7.78 1.08
CA ALA A 203 -9.54 8.65 -0.06
C ALA A 203 -10.14 7.86 -1.23
N TYR A 204 -9.54 6.73 -1.60
CA TYR A 204 -10.03 5.85 -2.63
C TYR A 204 -11.46 5.36 -2.37
N SER A 205 -11.75 4.82 -1.18
CA SER A 205 -13.08 4.30 -0.85
C SER A 205 -14.14 5.39 -0.78
N ASN A 206 -13.81 6.58 -0.24
CA ASN A 206 -14.73 7.71 -0.18
C ASN A 206 -15.02 8.30 -1.56
N ILE A 207 -14.03 8.34 -2.47
CA ILE A 207 -14.25 8.75 -3.88
C ILE A 207 -15.21 7.77 -4.58
N LEU A 208 -15.03 6.45 -4.40
CA LEU A 208 -15.97 5.46 -4.96
C LEU A 208 -17.38 5.66 -4.42
N ALA A 209 -17.54 5.87 -3.11
CA ALA A 209 -18.83 6.15 -2.49
C ALA A 209 -19.47 7.43 -3.04
N ALA A 210 -18.68 8.50 -3.20
CA ALA A 210 -19.15 9.76 -3.77
C ALA A 210 -19.57 9.64 -5.24
N LEU A 211 -18.83 8.88 -6.04
CA LEU A 211 -19.21 8.59 -7.44
C LEU A 211 -20.55 7.84 -7.50
N ILE A 212 -20.73 6.81 -6.66
CA ILE A 212 -21.98 6.06 -6.56
C ILE A 212 -23.13 6.97 -6.09
N GLN A 213 -22.90 7.82 -5.10
CA GLN A 213 -23.89 8.78 -4.60
C GLN A 213 -24.27 9.77 -5.70
N ARG A 214 -23.29 10.37 -6.38
CA ARG A 214 -23.50 11.29 -7.50
C ARG A 214 -24.32 10.65 -8.61
N ASP A 215 -24.03 9.39 -8.95
CA ASP A 215 -24.74 8.70 -10.03
C ASP A 215 -26.22 8.43 -9.68
N LYS A 216 -26.55 8.33 -8.40
CA LYS A 216 -27.93 8.17 -7.91
C LYS A 216 -28.66 9.51 -7.72
N ASP A 217 -27.95 10.62 -7.58
CA ASP A 217 -28.54 11.95 -7.43
C ASP A 217 -29.08 12.46 -8.75
N PRO A 218 -30.37 12.81 -8.84
CA PRO A 218 -30.95 13.41 -10.08
C PRO A 218 -30.22 14.69 -10.52
N LYS A 219 -29.64 15.44 -9.60
CA LYS A 219 -28.90 16.68 -9.87
C LYS A 219 -27.44 16.42 -10.24
N LYS A 220 -26.95 15.20 -10.06
CA LYS A 220 -25.55 14.82 -10.32
C LYS A 220 -24.52 15.71 -9.63
N LEU A 221 -24.80 16.15 -8.41
CA LEU A 221 -23.91 17.04 -7.69
C LEU A 221 -22.70 16.30 -7.13
N GLY A 222 -21.53 16.94 -7.24
CA GLY A 222 -20.31 16.52 -6.57
C GLY A 222 -20.32 16.88 -5.08
N CYS A 223 -19.23 16.59 -4.42
CA CYS A 223 -19.06 16.88 -2.99
C CYS A 223 -17.60 17.18 -2.64
N ASN A 224 -17.39 17.71 -1.44
CA ASN A 224 -16.08 17.83 -0.83
C ASN A 224 -15.82 16.63 0.09
N ILE A 225 -14.63 16.05 -0.02
CA ILE A 225 -14.13 14.96 0.82
C ILE A 225 -12.82 15.45 1.45
N ASP A 226 -12.75 15.43 2.77
CA ASP A 226 -11.54 15.75 3.51
C ASP A 226 -11.04 14.49 4.24
N ILE A 227 -9.82 14.07 3.94
CA ILE A 227 -9.16 12.91 4.53
C ILE A 227 -7.96 13.39 5.33
N SER A 228 -7.99 13.15 6.62
CA SER A 228 -6.86 13.38 7.53
C SER A 228 -6.02 12.11 7.67
N MET A 229 -4.71 12.21 7.51
CA MET A 229 -3.80 11.09 7.78
C MET A 229 -3.88 10.64 9.25
N LEU A 230 -4.03 11.60 10.17
CA LEU A 230 -4.17 11.29 11.60
C LEU A 230 -5.45 10.47 11.86
N GLU A 231 -6.60 10.92 11.38
CA GLU A 231 -7.88 10.21 11.56
C GLU A 231 -7.83 8.82 10.91
N SER A 232 -7.26 8.72 9.72
CA SER A 232 -7.09 7.45 9.02
C SER A 232 -6.26 6.44 9.80
N MET A 233 -5.21 6.91 10.50
CA MET A 233 -4.39 6.05 11.36
C MET A 233 -5.09 5.71 12.67
N VAL A 234 -5.79 6.67 13.28
CA VAL A 234 -6.51 6.46 14.55
C VAL A 234 -7.65 5.45 14.37
N GLU A 235 -8.32 5.44 13.21
CA GLU A 235 -9.31 4.41 12.89
C GLU A 235 -8.71 2.99 12.92
N TRP A 236 -7.49 2.82 12.40
CA TRP A 236 -6.79 1.53 12.48
C TRP A 236 -6.25 1.19 13.87
N MET A 237 -6.15 2.19 14.75
CA MET A 237 -5.78 2.04 16.15
C MET A 237 -6.98 1.73 17.07
N GLY A 238 -8.14 1.40 16.53
CA GLY A 238 -9.38 1.18 17.28
C GLY A 238 -9.23 0.16 18.42
N PHE A 239 -8.61 -1.03 18.16
CA PHE A 239 -8.36 -2.02 19.22
C PHE A 239 -7.47 -1.46 20.35
N PRO A 240 -6.29 -0.90 20.11
CA PRO A 240 -5.46 -0.30 21.16
C PRO A 240 -6.18 0.82 21.93
N MET A 241 -7.00 1.64 21.25
CA MET A 241 -7.81 2.68 21.90
C MET A 241 -8.80 2.10 22.89
N TYR A 242 -9.61 1.13 22.48
CA TYR A 242 -10.57 0.48 23.38
C TYR A 242 -9.90 -0.30 24.50
N TYR A 243 -8.68 -0.82 24.26
CA TYR A 243 -7.92 -1.52 25.29
C TYR A 243 -7.52 -0.60 26.44
N THR A 244 -7.39 0.71 26.20
CA THR A 244 -7.10 1.74 27.21
C THR A 244 -8.34 2.41 27.79
N PHE A 245 -9.54 1.87 27.53
CA PHE A 245 -10.79 2.42 28.03
C PHE A 245 -10.76 2.52 29.56
N GLU A 246 -11.33 3.61 30.10
CA GLU A 246 -11.32 3.94 31.54
C GLU A 246 -9.92 4.02 32.17
N ASN A 247 -8.93 4.49 31.40
CA ASN A 247 -7.52 4.61 31.81
C ASN A 247 -6.84 3.27 32.13
N ALA A 248 -7.29 2.16 31.56
CA ALA A 248 -6.60 0.88 31.65
C ALA A 248 -5.21 0.96 31.00
N PRO A 249 -4.23 0.18 31.45
CA PRO A 249 -2.91 0.12 30.80
C PRO A 249 -3.03 -0.33 29.35
N GLY A 250 -2.30 0.33 28.44
CA GLY A 250 -2.26 -0.05 27.03
C GLY A 250 -1.61 -1.41 26.75
N PRO A 251 -1.82 -1.96 25.53
CA PRO A 251 -1.15 -3.19 25.16
C PRO A 251 0.37 -2.98 25.10
N THR A 252 1.13 -3.87 25.73
CA THR A 252 2.59 -3.79 25.74
C THR A 252 3.15 -4.24 24.39
N PRO A 253 4.09 -3.49 23.77
CA PRO A 253 4.76 -3.93 22.56
C PRO A 253 5.47 -5.27 22.77
N ALA A 254 5.22 -6.26 21.90
CA ALA A 254 5.67 -7.63 22.03
C ALA A 254 6.64 -8.07 20.91
N GLY A 255 7.28 -7.12 20.23
CA GLY A 255 8.13 -7.39 19.08
C GLY A 255 7.34 -8.00 17.92
N ALA A 256 7.80 -9.13 17.41
CA ALA A 256 7.10 -9.89 16.36
C ALA A 256 6.11 -10.94 16.94
N SER A 257 5.87 -10.94 18.24
CA SER A 257 4.95 -11.86 18.90
C SER A 257 3.60 -11.19 19.20
N HIS A 258 2.55 -11.98 19.38
CA HIS A 258 1.26 -11.47 19.82
C HIS A 258 1.31 -11.07 21.31
N ALA A 259 0.71 -9.93 21.65
CA ALA A 259 0.76 -9.40 23.01
C ALA A 259 0.01 -10.26 24.04
N ALA A 260 -1.15 -10.83 23.65
CA ALA A 260 -2.06 -11.51 24.56
C ALA A 260 -2.26 -13.02 24.30
N ILE A 261 -1.73 -13.55 23.20
CA ILE A 261 -1.86 -14.98 22.83
C ILE A 261 -0.47 -15.59 22.75
N TYR A 262 -0.28 -16.77 23.39
CA TYR A 262 1.01 -17.45 23.38
C TYR A 262 0.85 -18.98 23.38
N PRO A 263 1.68 -19.73 22.58
CA PRO A 263 2.65 -19.22 21.62
C PRO A 263 2.00 -18.64 20.37
N TYR A 264 2.38 -17.42 20.01
CA TYR A 264 2.05 -16.79 18.73
C TYR A 264 3.14 -15.79 18.38
N GLY A 265 4.02 -16.15 17.47
CA GLY A 265 5.19 -15.37 17.09
C GLY A 265 6.24 -16.20 16.37
N PRO A 266 7.44 -15.62 16.13
CA PRO A 266 8.56 -16.34 15.54
C PRO A 266 9.31 -17.17 16.58
N PHE A 267 9.72 -18.36 16.16
CA PHE A 267 10.56 -19.29 16.93
C PHE A 267 11.73 -19.74 16.07
N GLU A 268 12.94 -19.71 16.63
CA GLU A 268 14.17 -20.02 15.92
C GLU A 268 14.27 -21.52 15.66
N ALA A 269 14.48 -21.90 14.41
CA ALA A 269 14.89 -23.20 13.93
C ALA A 269 16.40 -23.21 13.61
N SER A 270 16.97 -24.31 13.16
CA SER A 270 18.43 -24.41 12.93
C SER A 270 18.93 -23.53 11.78
N ASP A 271 18.07 -23.14 10.86
CA ASP A 271 18.40 -22.43 9.60
C ASP A 271 17.55 -21.16 9.38
N GLY A 272 16.78 -20.73 10.37
CA GLY A 272 15.92 -19.55 10.31
C GLY A 272 14.78 -19.59 11.30
N ALA A 273 13.85 -18.65 11.20
CA ALA A 273 12.71 -18.56 12.09
C ALA A 273 11.42 -19.06 11.42
N VAL A 274 10.56 -19.72 12.19
CA VAL A 274 9.21 -20.13 11.78
C VAL A 274 8.19 -19.37 12.62
N MET A 275 7.23 -18.74 11.96
CA MET A 275 6.08 -18.11 12.60
C MET A 275 5.01 -19.16 12.84
N LEU A 276 4.45 -19.22 14.05
CA LEU A 276 3.31 -20.08 14.36
C LEU A 276 2.34 -19.39 15.31
N GLY A 277 1.10 -19.89 15.39
CA GLY A 277 0.09 -19.38 16.30
C GLY A 277 -0.82 -20.48 16.81
N ILE A 278 -1.02 -20.53 18.13
CA ILE A 278 -1.92 -21.46 18.83
C ILE A 278 -3.12 -20.65 19.31
N GLN A 279 -4.33 -20.99 18.84
CA GLN A 279 -5.55 -20.24 19.12
C GLN A 279 -6.47 -20.88 20.17
N ASN A 280 -6.30 -22.18 20.44
CA ASN A 280 -7.16 -22.92 21.34
C ASN A 280 -6.45 -24.14 21.97
N GLU A 281 -7.07 -24.73 22.98
CA GLU A 281 -6.46 -25.82 23.77
C GLU A 281 -6.33 -27.12 22.97
N ARG A 282 -7.14 -27.37 21.97
CA ARG A 282 -6.99 -28.54 21.09
C ARG A 282 -5.72 -28.39 20.23
N GLU A 283 -5.49 -27.22 19.69
CA GLU A 283 -4.24 -26.92 18.95
C GLU A 283 -3.03 -27.02 19.88
N TRP A 284 -3.15 -26.55 21.13
CA TRP A 284 -2.10 -26.69 22.14
C TRP A 284 -1.74 -28.16 22.39
N ALA A 285 -2.73 -29.02 22.62
CA ALA A 285 -2.48 -30.45 22.82
C ALA A 285 -1.81 -31.10 21.60
N ASN A 286 -2.30 -30.80 20.38
CA ASN A 286 -1.69 -31.26 19.12
C ASN A 286 -0.26 -30.78 18.96
N PHE A 287 0.02 -29.51 19.33
CA PHE A 287 1.35 -28.94 19.26
C PHE A 287 2.33 -29.63 20.21
N CYS A 288 1.92 -29.88 21.45
CA CYS A 288 2.72 -30.62 22.42
C CYS A 288 3.03 -32.04 21.95
N ASP A 289 2.01 -32.76 21.45
CA ASP A 289 2.14 -34.14 21.05
C ASP A 289 2.90 -34.32 19.74
N LYS A 290 2.44 -33.68 18.67
CA LYS A 290 2.94 -33.94 17.31
C LYS A 290 4.15 -33.08 16.94
N VAL A 291 4.22 -31.84 17.40
CA VAL A 291 5.28 -30.91 17.00
C VAL A 291 6.46 -30.98 17.97
N LEU A 292 6.21 -30.77 19.25
CA LEU A 292 7.25 -30.81 20.28
C LEU A 292 7.63 -32.24 20.69
N GLN A 293 6.73 -33.23 20.48
CA GLN A 293 6.89 -34.58 20.96
C GLN A 293 7.07 -34.66 22.50
N LYS A 294 6.32 -33.82 23.21
CA LYS A 294 6.33 -33.64 24.67
C LYS A 294 4.85 -33.54 25.14
N SER A 295 4.08 -34.64 25.03
CA SER A 295 2.63 -34.65 25.29
C SER A 295 2.25 -34.24 26.71
N ASP A 296 3.17 -34.41 27.68
CA ASP A 296 3.01 -33.99 29.08
C ASP A 296 2.84 -32.49 29.27
N LEU A 297 3.40 -31.67 28.36
CA LEU A 297 3.23 -30.22 28.40
C LEU A 297 1.78 -29.79 28.23
N ALA A 298 0.93 -30.59 27.59
CA ALA A 298 -0.49 -30.25 27.38
C ALA A 298 -1.27 -30.16 28.70
N THR A 299 -0.85 -30.87 29.72
CA THR A 299 -1.47 -30.92 31.06
C THR A 299 -0.61 -30.25 32.15
N ASP A 300 0.54 -29.71 31.79
CA ASP A 300 1.42 -28.99 32.73
C ASP A 300 0.70 -27.76 33.28
N ALA A 301 0.64 -27.63 34.61
CA ALA A 301 -0.05 -26.55 35.29
C ALA A 301 0.44 -25.15 34.89
N ARG A 302 1.67 -25.01 34.38
CA ARG A 302 2.22 -23.75 33.88
C ARG A 302 1.68 -23.34 32.51
N PHE A 303 1.15 -24.30 31.70
CA PHE A 303 0.85 -24.09 30.27
C PHE A 303 -0.55 -24.54 29.86
N VAL A 304 -1.37 -25.02 30.78
CA VAL A 304 -2.68 -25.65 30.53
C VAL A 304 -3.69 -24.73 29.85
N ASN A 305 -3.53 -23.42 29.91
CA ASN A 305 -4.37 -22.44 29.21
C ASN A 305 -3.57 -21.23 28.71
N ASN A 306 -4.17 -20.44 27.83
CA ASN A 306 -3.51 -19.27 27.21
C ASN A 306 -2.96 -18.26 28.23
N SER A 307 -3.71 -17.97 29.31
CA SER A 307 -3.24 -17.01 30.32
C SER A 307 -1.97 -17.45 30.98
N LEU A 308 -1.91 -18.74 31.38
CA LEU A 308 -0.73 -19.32 32.01
C LEU A 308 0.44 -19.45 31.02
N ARG A 309 0.19 -19.82 29.76
CA ARG A 309 1.23 -19.78 28.71
C ARG A 309 1.80 -18.38 28.50
N SER A 310 0.92 -17.36 28.50
CA SER A 310 1.36 -15.96 28.37
C SER A 310 2.15 -15.47 29.58
N GLN A 311 1.81 -15.88 30.79
CA GLN A 311 2.55 -15.55 32.00
C GLN A 311 3.92 -16.22 32.03
N ASN A 312 4.01 -17.47 31.58
CA ASN A 312 5.24 -18.27 31.58
C ASN A 312 5.90 -18.32 30.19
N ARG A 313 5.72 -17.26 29.37
CA ARG A 313 6.16 -17.24 27.98
C ARG A 313 7.65 -17.46 27.76
N ASP A 314 8.48 -16.96 28.63
CA ASP A 314 9.94 -17.09 28.49
C ASP A 314 10.39 -18.52 28.69
N GLU A 315 9.82 -19.21 29.67
CA GLU A 315 10.08 -20.63 29.94
C GLU A 315 9.55 -21.51 28.79
N LEU A 316 8.33 -21.24 28.35
CA LEU A 316 7.75 -21.97 27.23
C LEU A 316 8.51 -21.72 25.93
N LYS A 317 8.97 -20.50 25.70
CA LYS A 317 9.84 -20.17 24.57
C LYS A 317 11.12 -20.99 24.57
N ALA A 318 11.78 -21.11 25.73
CA ALA A 318 12.99 -21.89 25.85
C ALA A 318 12.73 -23.38 25.49
N ILE A 319 11.62 -23.97 25.94
CA ILE A 319 11.24 -25.35 25.62
C ILE A 319 10.97 -25.54 24.12
N ILE A 320 10.28 -24.59 23.48
CA ILE A 320 10.01 -24.64 22.04
C ILE A 320 11.29 -24.49 21.24
N CYS A 321 12.12 -23.51 21.57
CA CYS A 321 13.37 -23.25 20.87
C CYS A 321 14.39 -24.41 21.05
N ASP A 322 14.41 -25.10 22.19
CA ASP A 322 15.22 -26.29 22.39
C ASP A 322 14.92 -27.38 21.36
N VAL A 323 13.64 -27.61 21.07
CA VAL A 323 13.21 -28.56 20.05
C VAL A 323 13.50 -28.05 18.65
N PHE A 324 13.11 -26.80 18.36
CA PHE A 324 13.18 -26.26 17.01
C PHE A 324 14.62 -26.02 16.53
N SER A 325 15.54 -25.62 17.42
CA SER A 325 16.94 -25.40 17.08
C SER A 325 17.65 -26.65 16.51
N THR A 326 17.10 -27.84 16.76
CA THR A 326 17.63 -29.12 16.23
C THR A 326 17.08 -29.47 14.84
N LEU A 327 16.10 -28.73 14.34
CA LEU A 327 15.37 -29.02 13.12
C LEU A 327 15.52 -27.89 12.10
N PRO A 328 15.64 -28.18 10.79
CA PRO A 328 15.49 -27.18 9.76
C PRO A 328 14.06 -26.61 9.76
N SER A 329 13.90 -25.36 9.38
CA SER A 329 12.61 -24.65 9.32
C SER A 329 11.55 -25.40 8.48
N GLU A 330 11.96 -26.03 7.38
CA GLU A 330 11.09 -26.86 6.54
C GLU A 330 10.50 -28.06 7.31
N GLN A 331 11.30 -28.73 8.15
CA GLN A 331 10.82 -29.85 8.97
C GLN A 331 9.88 -29.36 10.09
N VAL A 332 10.16 -28.20 10.68
CA VAL A 332 9.26 -27.59 11.68
C VAL A 332 7.90 -27.28 11.03
N ILE A 333 7.90 -26.66 9.84
CA ILE A 333 6.69 -26.36 9.08
C ILE A 333 5.92 -27.63 8.75
N ALA A 334 6.59 -28.68 8.28
CA ALA A 334 5.95 -29.96 7.96
C ALA A 334 5.25 -30.59 9.20
N ARG A 335 5.87 -30.55 10.38
CA ARG A 335 5.24 -31.01 11.63
C ARG A 335 4.02 -30.15 12.02
N LEU A 336 4.11 -28.83 11.84
CA LEU A 336 3.01 -27.90 12.11
C LEU A 336 1.84 -28.15 11.17
N ASP A 337 2.09 -28.38 9.88
CA ASP A 337 1.06 -28.70 8.89
C ASP A 337 0.37 -30.03 9.21
N GLU A 338 1.12 -31.08 9.54
CA GLU A 338 0.57 -32.36 9.97
C GLU A 338 -0.28 -32.26 11.25
N ALA A 339 0.13 -31.38 12.17
CA ALA A 339 -0.63 -31.09 13.39
C ALA A 339 -1.82 -30.13 13.15
N SER A 340 -1.98 -29.61 11.92
CA SER A 340 -2.97 -28.59 11.57
C SER A 340 -2.83 -27.31 12.41
N ILE A 341 -1.59 -26.88 12.65
CA ILE A 341 -1.26 -25.65 13.37
C ILE A 341 -0.93 -24.54 12.35
N ALA A 342 -1.51 -23.36 12.56
CA ALA A 342 -1.24 -22.19 11.73
C ALA A 342 0.25 -21.80 11.79
N ASN A 343 0.87 -21.72 10.64
CA ASN A 343 2.29 -21.42 10.53
C ASN A 343 2.63 -20.63 9.27
N ALA A 344 3.82 -20.05 9.23
CA ALA A 344 4.36 -19.37 8.05
C ALA A 344 5.89 -19.28 8.12
N SER A 345 6.53 -19.22 6.96
CA SER A 345 7.94 -18.81 6.85
C SER A 345 8.07 -17.31 7.14
N VAL A 346 9.15 -16.91 7.78
CA VAL A 346 9.51 -15.49 7.92
C VAL A 346 10.28 -15.05 6.68
N ASN A 347 9.57 -14.47 5.71
CA ASN A 347 10.15 -14.04 4.44
C ASN A 347 10.76 -12.64 4.52
N ASP A 348 11.91 -12.46 3.87
CA ASP A 348 12.36 -11.14 3.41
C ASP A 348 11.70 -10.79 2.06
N MET A 349 11.99 -9.59 1.53
CA MET A 349 11.42 -9.17 0.24
C MET A 349 11.90 -10.03 -0.95
N GLN A 350 13.05 -10.68 -0.87
CA GLN A 350 13.51 -11.63 -1.90
C GLN A 350 12.68 -12.93 -1.86
N GLY A 351 12.31 -13.38 -0.68
CA GLY A 351 11.37 -14.49 -0.49
C GLY A 351 9.97 -14.16 -1.04
N VAL A 352 9.48 -12.93 -0.83
CA VAL A 352 8.19 -12.49 -1.38
C VAL A 352 8.18 -12.49 -2.90
N TRP A 353 9.27 -12.06 -3.58
CA TRP A 353 9.38 -12.13 -5.04
C TRP A 353 9.22 -13.56 -5.58
N LYS A 354 9.62 -14.55 -4.81
CA LYS A 354 9.59 -15.99 -5.20
C LYS A 354 8.44 -16.75 -4.53
N HIS A 355 7.54 -16.06 -3.83
CA HIS A 355 6.52 -16.69 -3.00
C HIS A 355 5.64 -17.64 -3.83
N PRO A 356 5.58 -18.96 -3.50
CA PRO A 356 4.95 -19.97 -4.34
C PRO A 356 3.46 -19.69 -4.58
N GLN A 357 2.74 -19.20 -3.57
CA GLN A 357 1.32 -18.86 -3.69
C GLN A 357 1.08 -17.69 -4.65
N LEU A 358 1.95 -16.68 -4.67
CA LEU A 358 1.85 -15.55 -5.61
C LEU A 358 2.14 -16.01 -7.04
N GLN A 359 3.13 -16.89 -7.22
CA GLN A 359 3.46 -17.49 -8.50
C GLN A 359 2.32 -18.37 -9.02
N ALA A 360 1.85 -19.32 -8.22
CA ALA A 360 0.77 -20.25 -8.58
C ALA A 360 -0.53 -19.52 -8.95
N ARG A 361 -0.82 -18.37 -8.32
CA ARG A 361 -1.98 -17.54 -8.62
C ARG A 361 -1.77 -16.56 -9.77
N GLY A 362 -0.62 -16.59 -10.45
CA GLY A 362 -0.32 -15.66 -11.55
C GLY A 362 -0.42 -14.18 -11.14
N ARG A 363 0.05 -13.84 -9.92
CA ARG A 363 -0.11 -12.46 -9.40
C ARG A 363 0.89 -11.48 -9.97
N TRP A 364 1.89 -11.94 -10.70
CA TRP A 364 2.94 -11.10 -11.31
C TRP A 364 2.64 -10.80 -12.77
N THR A 365 2.93 -9.58 -13.19
CA THR A 365 2.90 -9.11 -14.57
C THR A 365 4.07 -8.15 -14.80
N GLU A 366 4.13 -7.55 -15.97
CA GLU A 366 5.13 -6.54 -16.33
C GLU A 366 4.45 -5.23 -16.71
N ILE A 367 5.07 -4.11 -16.36
CA ILE A 367 4.67 -2.76 -16.77
C ILE A 367 5.86 -2.06 -17.43
N GLN A 368 5.55 -1.15 -18.35
CA GLN A 368 6.55 -0.29 -18.98
C GLN A 368 6.88 0.91 -18.09
N THR A 369 8.13 1.34 -18.14
CA THR A 369 8.61 2.59 -17.55
C THR A 369 9.50 3.31 -18.54
N PRO A 370 9.84 4.60 -18.32
CA PRO A 370 10.80 5.32 -19.17
C PRO A 370 12.20 4.67 -19.23
N LYS A 371 12.50 3.74 -18.33
CA LYS A 371 13.79 3.03 -18.23
C LYS A 371 13.67 1.52 -18.48
N GLY A 372 12.63 1.10 -19.19
CA GLY A 372 12.39 -0.30 -19.57
C GLY A 372 11.30 -0.98 -18.74
N THR A 373 11.11 -2.25 -19.03
CA THR A 373 10.09 -3.08 -18.41
C THR A 373 10.49 -3.51 -17.01
N VAL A 374 9.53 -3.49 -16.08
CA VAL A 374 9.71 -3.93 -14.70
C VAL A 374 8.56 -4.82 -14.25
N PRO A 375 8.80 -5.78 -13.34
CA PRO A 375 7.75 -6.61 -12.78
C PRO A 375 6.82 -5.78 -11.90
N ALA A 376 5.52 -6.14 -11.91
CA ALA A 376 4.50 -5.51 -11.09
C ALA A 376 3.52 -6.56 -10.56
N LEU A 377 2.98 -6.30 -9.38
CA LEU A 377 1.94 -7.13 -8.79
C LEU A 377 0.56 -6.61 -9.21
N TYR A 378 -0.33 -7.52 -9.61
CA TYR A 378 -1.73 -7.19 -9.79
C TYR A 378 -2.36 -6.71 -8.47
N PRO A 379 -3.23 -5.71 -8.49
CA PRO A 379 -3.95 -5.29 -7.29
C PRO A 379 -4.75 -6.44 -6.68
N PRO A 380 -4.95 -6.47 -5.35
CA PRO A 380 -5.81 -7.46 -4.72
C PRO A 380 -7.22 -7.45 -5.31
N GLY A 381 -7.80 -8.63 -5.53
CA GLY A 381 -9.14 -8.79 -6.10
C GLY A 381 -9.24 -8.59 -7.62
N MET A 382 -8.15 -8.21 -8.29
CA MET A 382 -8.10 -8.03 -9.74
C MET A 382 -7.24 -9.11 -10.41
N THR A 383 -7.60 -9.49 -11.64
CA THR A 383 -6.90 -10.50 -12.43
C THR A 383 -6.66 -10.01 -13.85
N HIS A 384 -5.87 -10.76 -14.63
CA HIS A 384 -5.66 -10.49 -16.04
C HIS A 384 -6.96 -10.72 -16.85
N ASP A 385 -7.71 -11.75 -16.53
CA ASP A 385 -8.78 -12.31 -17.39
C ASP A 385 -10.21 -11.94 -16.98
N ALA A 386 -10.38 -11.12 -15.96
CA ALA A 386 -11.70 -10.71 -15.43
C ALA A 386 -12.65 -11.86 -15.03
N VAL A 387 -12.15 -13.09 -14.92
CA VAL A 387 -12.96 -14.25 -14.51
C VAL A 387 -13.27 -14.12 -13.02
N GLY A 388 -14.49 -13.71 -12.72
CA GLY A 388 -14.96 -13.53 -11.33
C GLY A 388 -14.50 -12.24 -10.65
N GLY A 389 -14.01 -11.22 -11.39
CA GLY A 389 -13.55 -9.94 -10.86
C GLY A 389 -13.33 -8.88 -11.92
N PHE A 390 -12.62 -7.81 -11.56
CA PHE A 390 -12.27 -6.73 -12.49
C PHE A 390 -10.88 -7.00 -13.11
N SER A 391 -10.74 -6.70 -14.40
CA SER A 391 -9.44 -6.67 -15.07
C SER A 391 -8.68 -5.42 -14.61
N ALA A 392 -7.46 -5.58 -14.11
CA ALA A 392 -6.62 -4.46 -13.73
C ALA A 392 -6.06 -3.76 -14.97
N ARG A 393 -6.09 -2.42 -14.98
CA ARG A 393 -5.32 -1.62 -15.92
C ARG A 393 -3.87 -1.56 -15.45
N MET A 394 -2.94 -2.07 -16.26
CA MET A 394 -1.52 -2.19 -15.94
C MET A 394 -0.67 -1.50 -17.00
N ASP A 395 -0.97 -0.23 -17.29
CA ASP A 395 -0.25 0.57 -18.28
C ASP A 395 1.06 1.14 -17.73
N ALA A 396 1.80 1.88 -18.55
CA ALA A 396 3.11 2.41 -18.24
C ALA A 396 3.10 3.41 -17.05
N VAL A 397 4.27 3.54 -16.43
CA VAL A 397 4.60 4.66 -15.53
C VAL A 397 5.08 5.82 -16.39
N PRO A 398 4.51 7.03 -16.29
CA PRO A 398 4.86 8.13 -17.17
C PRO A 398 6.17 8.83 -16.79
N ASP A 399 6.85 9.39 -17.77
CA ASP A 399 7.86 10.41 -17.54
C ASP A 399 7.23 11.79 -17.25
N VAL A 400 8.03 12.75 -16.77
CA VAL A 400 7.53 14.10 -16.44
C VAL A 400 7.06 14.80 -17.72
N GLY A 401 5.77 15.18 -17.76
CA GLY A 401 5.17 15.90 -18.88
C GLY A 401 5.02 15.08 -20.17
N GLU A 402 5.15 13.77 -20.11
CA GLU A 402 5.04 12.88 -21.27
C GLU A 402 3.76 13.12 -22.08
N HIS A 403 2.69 13.54 -21.44
CA HIS A 403 1.38 13.71 -22.05
C HIS A 403 1.01 15.17 -22.33
N ASN A 404 1.95 16.15 -22.18
CA ASN A 404 1.67 17.57 -22.35
C ASN A 404 1.02 17.88 -23.70
N ALA A 405 1.65 17.50 -24.79
CA ALA A 405 1.17 17.80 -26.14
C ALA A 405 -0.24 17.25 -26.40
N ALA A 406 -0.48 15.99 -26.01
CA ALA A 406 -1.76 15.33 -26.22
C ALA A 406 -2.89 16.01 -25.42
N ILE A 407 -2.63 16.31 -24.13
CA ILE A 407 -3.64 16.92 -23.25
C ILE A 407 -3.92 18.38 -23.68
N LEU A 408 -2.88 19.14 -24.03
CA LEU A 408 -3.06 20.52 -24.50
C LEU A 408 -3.86 20.56 -25.82
N ALA A 409 -3.56 19.68 -26.77
CA ALA A 409 -4.32 19.56 -28.00
C ALA A 409 -5.81 19.20 -27.75
N GLU A 410 -6.10 18.26 -26.83
CA GLU A 410 -7.46 17.90 -26.41
C GLU A 410 -8.23 19.10 -25.83
N LEU A 411 -7.54 20.02 -25.15
CA LEU A 411 -8.11 21.24 -24.61
C LEU A 411 -8.22 22.38 -25.63
N GLY A 412 -7.72 22.19 -26.86
CA GLY A 412 -7.62 23.23 -27.87
C GLY A 412 -6.64 24.34 -27.48
N MET A 413 -5.55 24.00 -26.78
CA MET A 413 -4.50 24.92 -26.34
C MET A 413 -3.17 24.47 -26.97
N ASP A 414 -2.47 25.39 -27.62
CA ASP A 414 -1.14 25.13 -28.18
C ASP A 414 -0.05 25.21 -27.11
N GLU A 415 1.03 24.44 -27.28
CA GLU A 415 2.19 24.50 -26.38
C GLU A 415 2.91 25.88 -26.42
N THR A 416 2.77 26.60 -27.49
CA THR A 416 3.56 27.80 -27.82
C THR A 416 2.87 29.15 -27.62
N LYS A 417 1.60 29.18 -27.18
CA LYS A 417 0.86 30.44 -26.97
C LYS A 417 0.54 30.72 -25.51
#